data_7556836d39c2d537d4d72ed5044515ea
#
_entry.id   7556836d39c2d537d4d72ed5044515ea
#
_cell.length_a   1.000
_cell.length_b   1.000
_cell.length_c   1.000
_cell.angle_alpha   90.00
_cell.angle_beta   90.00
_cell.angle_gamma   90.00
#
_symmetry.space_group_name_H-M   'P 1'
#
loop_
_entity.id
_entity.type
_entity.pdbx_description
1 polymer ?
#
loop_
_entity_poly.entity_id
_entity_poly.type
_entity_poly.pdbx_seq_one_letter_code
_entity_poly.pdbx_strand_id
1 'polypeptide(L)'
;MFYLCIRLITKHMDEITKIETVDQYDQLFGLETLHPLVNVIDFSKATRSVEYIRMNIGFYCLFLKDAKCGDLTYGRKNYDYQEGTVVCMAPGQVSGIDNRNRPAPRTKSIGVLFHPDLIRGTSLGQHIKNYTFFSYEVNEALHLSDQEREIVTDCIHKIRIELEHPIDKHSKQLIVRNIELLLDYCMRFYERQFITRNQANKDIIVKFEQLLDEYFQNQVAITEGLPSVKYFADKACLSPNYFGDLIKKETGKTAQEYIQCRIIELAKERILEGVQTVSQVAYELGFQYPQHFSRLF
;
A
#
# COMPACT_ATOMS: atom_id res chain seq x y z
N MET A 1 26.04 -35.52 4.04
CA MET A 1 26.43 -34.29 4.76
C MET A 1 26.01 -33.00 4.00
N PHE A 2 26.16 -32.94 2.69
CA PHE A 2 25.75 -31.81 1.86
C PHE A 2 24.22 -31.54 1.83
N TYR A 3 23.37 -32.55 1.85
CA TYR A 3 21.91 -32.42 1.84
C TYR A 3 21.31 -31.85 3.14
N LEU A 4 21.97 -32.06 4.29
CA LEU A 4 21.54 -31.48 5.57
C LEU A 4 21.88 -29.98 5.67
N CYS A 5 23.03 -29.54 5.11
CA CYS A 5 23.38 -28.12 5.07
C CYS A 5 22.43 -27.30 4.18
N ILE A 6 22.00 -27.82 3.03
CA ILE A 6 21.06 -27.12 2.15
C ILE A 6 19.69 -27.00 2.83
N ARG A 7 19.24 -28.01 3.58
CA ARG A 7 17.96 -27.97 4.31
C ARG A 7 17.98 -27.02 5.52
N LEU A 8 19.12 -26.81 6.15
CA LEU A 8 19.30 -25.83 7.24
C LEU A 8 19.38 -24.40 6.69
N ILE A 9 20.03 -24.19 5.56
CA ILE A 9 20.14 -22.88 4.90
C ILE A 9 18.77 -22.46 4.34
N THR A 10 18.00 -23.37 3.74
CA THR A 10 16.66 -23.06 3.22
C THR A 10 15.63 -22.85 4.34
N LYS A 11 15.81 -23.42 5.53
CA LYS A 11 14.90 -23.26 6.66
C LYS A 11 15.01 -21.88 7.33
N HIS A 12 16.17 -21.21 7.22
CA HIS A 12 16.37 -19.83 7.72
C HIS A 12 15.94 -18.75 6.70
N MET A 13 15.72 -19.09 5.45
CA MET A 13 15.40 -18.12 4.41
C MET A 13 13.93 -17.67 4.40
N ASP A 14 13.02 -18.34 5.11
CA ASP A 14 11.59 -18.03 5.17
C ASP A 14 11.14 -17.42 6.51
N GLU A 15 12.05 -17.25 7.45
CA GLU A 15 11.70 -16.70 8.76
C GLU A 15 11.49 -15.19 8.68
N ILE A 16 10.29 -14.74 9.11
CA ILE A 16 9.93 -13.32 9.15
C ILE A 16 10.35 -12.76 10.50
N THR A 17 11.33 -11.86 10.49
CA THR A 17 11.79 -11.16 11.70
C THR A 17 10.79 -10.08 12.09
N LYS A 18 10.32 -10.10 13.33
CA LYS A 18 9.48 -9.02 13.87
C LYS A 18 10.35 -7.85 14.30
N ILE A 19 10.05 -6.66 13.79
CA ILE A 19 10.69 -5.39 14.15
C ILE A 19 9.60 -4.49 14.72
N GLU A 20 9.47 -4.46 16.03
CA GLU A 20 8.37 -3.77 16.71
C GLU A 20 8.69 -2.33 17.09
N THR A 21 9.98 -1.99 17.27
CA THR A 21 10.42 -0.65 17.68
C THR A 21 11.29 0.01 16.63
N VAL A 22 11.31 1.34 16.63
CA VAL A 22 12.16 2.15 15.76
C VAL A 22 13.64 1.84 16.04
N ASP A 23 14.02 1.70 17.32
CA ASP A 23 15.38 1.37 17.74
C ASP A 23 15.87 0.02 17.18
N GLN A 24 15.03 -1.02 17.16
CA GLN A 24 15.38 -2.31 16.54
C GLN A 24 15.72 -2.16 15.05
N TYR A 25 14.95 -1.30 14.35
CA TYR A 25 15.22 -1.02 12.95
C TYR A 25 16.53 -0.26 12.75
N ASP A 26 16.78 0.77 13.56
CA ASP A 26 18.00 1.58 13.50
C ASP A 26 19.25 0.72 13.78
N GLN A 27 19.19 -0.14 14.79
CA GLN A 27 20.29 -1.06 15.13
C GLN A 27 20.61 -2.04 13.99
N LEU A 28 19.61 -2.48 13.22
CA LEU A 28 19.82 -3.37 12.09
C LEU A 28 20.75 -2.75 11.03
N PHE A 29 20.65 -1.44 10.81
CA PHE A 29 21.47 -0.69 9.86
C PHE A 29 22.63 0.06 10.51
N GLY A 30 22.76 -0.01 11.84
CA GLY A 30 23.78 0.73 12.59
C GLY A 30 23.60 2.22 12.51
N LEU A 31 22.36 2.67 12.60
CA LEU A 31 21.94 4.07 12.66
C LEU A 31 21.69 4.51 14.09
N GLU A 32 21.75 5.81 14.34
CA GLU A 32 21.44 6.43 15.63
C GLU A 32 19.93 6.60 15.78
N THR A 33 19.38 6.21 16.94
CA THR A 33 17.98 6.43 17.30
C THR A 33 17.84 7.75 18.04
N LEU A 34 17.23 8.76 17.39
CA LEU A 34 17.03 10.07 17.98
C LEU A 34 15.84 10.13 18.94
N HIS A 35 14.79 9.33 18.67
CA HIS A 35 13.60 9.27 19.51
C HIS A 35 12.95 7.88 19.45
N PRO A 36 12.45 7.30 20.56
CA PRO A 36 11.98 5.91 20.61
C PRO A 36 10.74 5.63 19.74
N LEU A 37 9.94 6.66 19.42
CA LEU A 37 8.71 6.50 18.64
C LEU A 37 8.79 7.06 17.22
N VAL A 38 9.87 7.75 16.86
CA VAL A 38 10.04 8.32 15.51
C VAL A 38 11.53 8.52 15.21
N ASN A 39 11.94 8.24 13.99
CA ASN A 39 13.28 8.57 13.52
C ASN A 39 13.28 8.98 12.05
N VAL A 40 14.29 9.76 11.65
CA VAL A 40 14.60 10.07 10.26
C VAL A 40 15.82 9.27 9.85
N ILE A 41 15.58 8.33 8.94
CA ILE A 41 16.57 7.42 8.41
C ILE A 41 17.32 8.08 7.24
N ASP A 42 18.63 7.98 7.26
CA ASP A 42 19.50 8.35 6.16
C ASP A 42 20.46 7.19 5.89
N PHE A 43 20.16 6.40 4.87
CA PHE A 43 20.96 5.23 4.55
C PHE A 43 22.38 5.55 4.08
N SER A 44 22.68 6.79 3.73
CA SER A 44 24.07 7.20 3.47
C SER A 44 24.95 7.16 4.72
N LYS A 45 24.33 7.24 5.90
CA LYS A 45 24.98 7.17 7.22
C LYS A 45 24.98 5.76 7.82
N ALA A 46 24.35 4.79 7.16
CA ALA A 46 24.29 3.42 7.66
C ALA A 46 25.70 2.81 7.77
N THR A 47 26.00 2.24 8.93
CA THR A 47 27.30 1.58 9.21
C THR A 47 27.24 0.08 8.99
N ARG A 48 26.04 -0.49 8.85
CA ARG A 48 25.81 -1.91 8.59
C ARG A 48 25.00 -2.08 7.30
N SER A 49 25.30 -3.13 6.55
CA SER A 49 24.52 -3.55 5.38
C SER A 49 23.79 -4.84 5.67
N VAL A 50 22.57 -4.95 5.18
CA VAL A 50 21.75 -6.16 5.28
C VAL A 50 21.74 -6.82 3.91
N GLU A 51 22.21 -8.07 3.82
CA GLU A 51 22.20 -8.84 2.58
C GLU A 51 20.80 -9.39 2.25
N TYR A 52 20.16 -9.97 3.25
CA TYR A 52 18.81 -10.53 3.12
C TYR A 52 18.09 -10.46 4.46
N ILE A 53 16.85 -9.96 4.43
CA ILE A 53 15.93 -10.02 5.59
C ILE A 53 14.49 -9.94 5.08
N ARG A 54 13.61 -10.71 5.71
CA ARG A 54 12.15 -10.49 5.65
C ARG A 54 11.69 -10.03 7.03
N MET A 55 11.00 -8.90 7.08
CA MET A 55 10.59 -8.29 8.34
C MET A 55 9.11 -7.92 8.33
N ASN A 56 8.48 -8.11 9.48
CA ASN A 56 7.18 -7.57 9.81
C ASN A 56 7.39 -6.37 10.72
N ILE A 57 7.00 -5.17 10.26
CA ILE A 57 7.32 -3.91 10.90
C ILE A 57 6.13 -3.42 11.72
N GLY A 58 6.34 -3.06 12.99
CA GLY A 58 5.30 -2.58 13.93
C GLY A 58 4.98 -1.08 13.84
N PHE A 59 5.54 -0.36 12.88
CA PHE A 59 5.42 1.10 12.74
C PHE A 59 5.23 1.50 11.28
N TYR A 60 4.83 2.76 11.06
CA TYR A 60 4.72 3.34 9.72
C TYR A 60 6.09 3.71 9.18
N CYS A 61 6.30 3.46 7.89
CA CYS A 61 7.51 3.86 7.18
C CYS A 61 7.15 4.63 5.92
N LEU A 62 7.92 5.68 5.65
CA LEU A 62 7.91 6.40 4.39
C LEU A 62 9.37 6.58 3.95
N PHE A 63 9.73 6.03 2.79
CA PHE A 63 11.08 6.13 2.23
C PHE A 63 11.05 6.83 0.88
N LEU A 64 11.84 7.88 0.75
CA LEU A 64 12.19 8.49 -0.52
C LEU A 64 13.44 7.79 -1.05
N LYS A 65 13.33 7.16 -2.20
CA LYS A 65 14.40 6.49 -2.91
C LYS A 65 14.99 7.43 -3.97
N ASP A 66 16.24 7.82 -3.82
CA ASP A 66 16.92 8.78 -4.69
C ASP A 66 18.02 8.13 -5.55
N ALA A 67 17.98 6.84 -5.70
CA ALA A 67 18.85 6.07 -6.57
C ALA A 67 18.16 4.79 -7.04
N LYS A 68 18.66 4.19 -8.12
CA LYS A 68 18.31 2.81 -8.50
C LYS A 68 18.78 1.89 -7.36
N CYS A 69 17.91 1.67 -6.41
CA CYS A 69 18.14 0.75 -5.30
C CYS A 69 17.87 -0.67 -5.78
N GLY A 70 18.58 -1.64 -5.19
CA GLY A 70 18.31 -3.05 -5.39
C GLY A 70 16.86 -3.46 -5.06
N ASP A 71 16.52 -4.68 -5.42
CA ASP A 71 15.17 -5.20 -5.31
C ASP A 71 14.65 -5.14 -3.88
N LEU A 72 13.67 -4.29 -3.64
CA LEU A 72 12.84 -4.37 -2.45
C LEU A 72 11.74 -5.39 -2.73
N THR A 73 11.67 -6.44 -1.94
CA THR A 73 10.56 -7.39 -2.05
C THR A 73 9.44 -6.97 -1.13
N TYR A 74 8.23 -6.89 -1.68
CA TYR A 74 7.01 -6.73 -0.90
C TYR A 74 6.14 -7.97 -1.13
N GLY A 75 5.91 -8.74 -0.09
CA GLY A 75 5.29 -10.04 -0.23
C GLY A 75 6.13 -10.99 -1.09
N ARG A 76 5.65 -11.33 -2.29
CA ARG A 76 6.35 -12.22 -3.26
C ARG A 76 6.81 -11.51 -4.54
N LYS A 77 6.62 -10.19 -4.67
CA LYS A 77 6.96 -9.41 -5.87
C LYS A 77 8.25 -8.61 -5.66
N ASN A 78 9.11 -8.59 -6.67
CA ASN A 78 10.30 -7.76 -6.73
C ASN A 78 9.98 -6.49 -7.53
N TYR A 79 10.51 -5.35 -7.10
CA TYR A 79 10.33 -4.09 -7.79
C TYR A 79 11.68 -3.38 -8.03
N ASP A 80 11.89 -2.92 -9.27
CA ASP A 80 13.03 -2.09 -9.65
C ASP A 80 12.66 -0.61 -9.44
N TYR A 81 13.21 0.01 -8.39
CA TYR A 81 12.93 1.40 -8.05
C TYR A 81 13.65 2.36 -8.97
N GLN A 82 12.90 3.35 -9.45
CA GLN A 82 13.46 4.51 -10.12
C GLN A 82 13.78 5.62 -9.11
N GLU A 83 14.71 6.51 -9.47
CA GLU A 83 15.03 7.73 -8.71
C GLU A 83 13.78 8.59 -8.49
N GLY A 84 13.65 9.18 -7.29
CA GLY A 84 12.49 9.99 -6.96
C GLY A 84 11.21 9.21 -6.63
N THR A 85 11.33 7.98 -6.14
CA THR A 85 10.17 7.15 -5.77
C THR A 85 9.94 7.16 -4.26
N VAL A 86 8.68 7.41 -3.83
CA VAL A 86 8.26 7.26 -2.43
C VAL A 86 7.55 5.93 -2.24
N VAL A 87 7.95 5.23 -1.18
CA VAL A 87 7.34 3.97 -0.73
C VAL A 87 6.83 4.14 0.69
N CYS A 88 5.59 3.76 0.92
CA CYS A 88 4.95 3.81 2.22
C CYS A 88 4.58 2.40 2.68
N MET A 89 4.73 2.13 3.98
CA MET A 89 4.36 0.86 4.60
C MET A 89 3.65 1.09 5.92
N ALA A 90 2.57 0.36 6.15
CA ALA A 90 1.82 0.36 7.41
C ALA A 90 2.36 -0.69 8.39
N PRO A 91 2.09 -0.54 9.70
CA PRO A 91 2.35 -1.57 10.69
C PRO A 91 1.71 -2.92 10.31
N GLY A 92 2.44 -4.00 10.54
CA GLY A 92 1.99 -5.37 10.26
C GLY A 92 2.25 -5.86 8.83
N GLN A 93 2.69 -4.99 7.93
CA GLN A 93 3.07 -5.42 6.58
C GLN A 93 4.43 -6.14 6.58
N VAL A 94 4.55 -7.16 5.73
CA VAL A 94 5.80 -7.90 5.55
C VAL A 94 6.56 -7.29 4.38
N SER A 95 7.76 -6.81 4.66
CA SER A 95 8.71 -6.32 3.66
C SER A 95 10.01 -7.11 3.70
N GLY A 96 10.80 -7.01 2.65
CA GLY A 96 12.10 -7.69 2.62
C GLY A 96 13.14 -6.92 1.82
N ILE A 97 14.39 -7.16 2.15
CA ILE A 97 15.56 -6.67 1.43
C ILE A 97 16.31 -7.90 0.91
N ASP A 98 16.64 -7.89 -0.38
CA ASP A 98 17.47 -8.92 -1.00
C ASP A 98 18.59 -8.26 -1.83
N ASN A 99 19.76 -8.18 -1.24
CA ASN A 99 20.97 -7.61 -1.85
C ASN A 99 22.02 -8.68 -2.18
N ARG A 100 21.69 -9.99 -2.10
CA ARG A 100 22.66 -11.09 -2.25
C ARG A 100 23.37 -11.11 -3.60
N ASN A 101 22.74 -10.62 -4.64
CA ASN A 101 23.27 -10.63 -6.00
C ASN A 101 23.81 -9.26 -6.46
N ARG A 102 23.89 -8.29 -5.56
CA ARG A 102 24.36 -6.94 -5.88
C ARG A 102 25.25 -6.43 -4.74
N PRO A 103 26.38 -5.72 -5.06
CA PRO A 103 27.08 -4.98 -4.01
C PRO A 103 26.10 -3.99 -3.42
N ALA A 104 25.95 -3.98 -2.08
CA ALA A 104 25.05 -3.06 -1.38
C ALA A 104 25.37 -1.61 -1.81
N PRO A 105 24.54 -0.95 -2.61
CA PRO A 105 24.80 0.42 -2.98
C PRO A 105 24.68 1.25 -1.70
N ARG A 106 25.57 2.20 -1.47
CA ARG A 106 25.32 3.28 -0.53
C ARG A 106 24.18 4.10 -1.09
N THR A 107 22.95 3.73 -0.73
CA THR A 107 21.76 4.39 -1.24
C THR A 107 21.62 5.75 -0.59
N LYS A 108 21.35 6.78 -1.37
CA LYS A 108 20.97 8.11 -0.87
C LYS A 108 19.49 8.15 -0.44
N SER A 109 18.95 7.00 -0.02
CA SER A 109 17.55 6.94 0.42
C SER A 109 17.43 7.56 1.81
N ILE A 110 16.42 8.39 1.98
CA ILE A 110 16.02 8.98 3.25
C ILE A 110 14.59 8.58 3.57
N GLY A 111 14.22 8.59 4.84
CA GLY A 111 12.85 8.23 5.20
C GLY A 111 12.48 8.62 6.62
N VAL A 112 11.22 8.44 6.94
CA VAL A 112 10.66 8.67 8.27
C VAL A 112 10.04 7.36 8.75
N LEU A 113 10.39 6.97 9.96
CA LEU A 113 9.74 5.90 10.72
C LEU A 113 8.95 6.54 11.86
N PHE A 114 7.71 6.10 12.08
CA PHE A 114 6.94 6.57 13.25
C PHE A 114 6.01 5.47 13.77
N HIS A 115 6.07 5.26 15.08
CA HIS A 115 5.26 4.27 15.78
C HIS A 115 3.82 4.77 15.96
N PRO A 116 2.79 3.90 15.92
CA PRO A 116 1.40 4.29 16.16
C PRO A 116 1.18 5.04 17.49
N ASP A 117 1.97 4.76 18.52
CA ASP A 117 1.85 5.44 19.82
C ASP A 117 2.26 6.92 19.78
N LEU A 118 3.09 7.33 18.82
CA LEU A 118 3.41 8.74 18.61
C LEU A 118 2.17 9.56 18.26
N ILE A 119 1.35 9.02 17.36
CA ILE A 119 0.17 9.71 16.81
C ILE A 119 -1.10 9.45 17.61
N ARG A 120 -1.07 8.57 18.62
CA ARG A 120 -2.23 8.27 19.46
C ARG A 120 -2.71 9.53 20.18
N GLY A 121 -4.03 9.82 20.07
CA GLY A 121 -4.67 11.00 20.66
C GLY A 121 -4.42 12.31 19.89
N THR A 122 -3.82 12.26 18.71
CA THR A 122 -3.61 13.43 17.84
C THR A 122 -4.59 13.44 16.65
N SER A 123 -4.69 14.56 15.95
CA SER A 123 -5.44 14.68 14.68
C SER A 123 -4.99 13.62 13.67
N LEU A 124 -3.68 13.49 13.46
CA LEU A 124 -3.12 12.49 12.55
C LEU A 124 -3.57 11.07 12.92
N GLY A 125 -3.56 10.72 14.23
CA GLY A 125 -4.00 9.40 14.68
C GLY A 125 -5.47 9.10 14.40
N GLN A 126 -6.34 10.12 14.40
CA GLN A 126 -7.75 9.98 14.04
C GLN A 126 -7.94 9.76 12.54
N HIS A 127 -7.09 10.37 11.70
CA HIS A 127 -7.23 10.40 10.24
C HIS A 127 -6.23 9.52 9.48
N ILE A 128 -5.34 8.82 10.17
CA ILE A 128 -4.27 8.01 9.53
C ILE A 128 -4.81 7.00 8.50
N LYS A 129 -6.03 6.50 8.70
CA LYS A 129 -6.70 5.57 7.78
C LYS A 129 -7.09 6.21 6.44
N ASN A 130 -7.14 7.54 6.37
CA ASN A 130 -7.45 8.26 5.12
C ASN A 130 -6.25 8.26 4.17
N TYR A 131 -5.04 8.01 4.66
CA TYR A 131 -3.84 7.86 3.84
C TYR A 131 -3.76 6.42 3.32
N THR A 132 -4.63 6.11 2.33
CA THR A 132 -4.83 4.77 1.76
C THR A 132 -3.57 4.19 1.14
N PHE A 133 -2.64 5.04 0.70
CA PHE A 133 -1.37 4.64 0.08
C PHE A 133 -0.43 3.85 1.00
N PHE A 134 -0.63 3.84 2.31
CA PHE A 134 0.06 2.92 3.20
C PHE A 134 -0.30 1.45 2.97
N SER A 135 -1.40 1.20 2.26
CA SER A 135 -1.89 -0.15 1.93
C SER A 135 -1.70 -0.49 0.44
N TYR A 136 -1.01 0.37 -0.32
CA TYR A 136 -0.68 0.11 -1.72
C TYR A 136 0.45 -0.91 -1.84
N GLU A 137 0.51 -1.61 -2.96
CA GLU A 137 1.64 -2.47 -3.28
C GLU A 137 2.84 -1.64 -3.77
N VAL A 138 4.02 -2.23 -3.74
CA VAL A 138 5.27 -1.53 -4.08
C VAL A 138 5.31 -1.06 -5.53
N ASN A 139 4.69 -1.80 -6.45
CA ASN A 139 4.54 -1.42 -7.85
C ASN A 139 3.57 -0.23 -8.07
N GLU A 140 2.87 0.18 -7.02
CA GLU A 140 1.97 1.34 -6.99
C GLU A 140 2.63 2.53 -6.29
N ALA A 141 3.94 2.51 -6.14
CA ALA A 141 4.72 3.55 -5.48
C ALA A 141 4.53 4.92 -6.15
N LEU A 142 4.69 5.97 -5.36
CA LEU A 142 4.57 7.34 -5.81
C LEU A 142 5.85 7.78 -6.55
N HIS A 143 5.71 8.21 -7.80
CA HIS A 143 6.78 8.81 -8.58
C HIS A 143 6.69 10.33 -8.52
N LEU A 144 7.77 10.96 -8.07
CA LEU A 144 7.86 12.39 -7.86
C LEU A 144 8.54 13.10 -9.04
N SER A 145 8.09 14.32 -9.34
CA SER A 145 8.88 15.27 -10.11
C SER A 145 10.01 15.85 -9.23
N ASP A 146 10.97 16.55 -9.84
CA ASP A 146 12.07 17.17 -9.09
C ASP A 146 11.57 18.15 -8.02
N GLN A 147 10.58 18.97 -8.33
CA GLN A 147 9.97 19.90 -7.37
C GLN A 147 9.26 19.17 -6.21
N GLU A 148 8.52 18.10 -6.53
CA GLU A 148 7.84 17.30 -5.50
C GLU A 148 8.85 16.59 -4.60
N ARG A 149 9.98 16.13 -5.17
CA ARG A 149 11.09 15.53 -4.42
C ARG A 149 11.71 16.52 -3.44
N GLU A 150 11.94 17.76 -3.86
CA GLU A 150 12.41 18.82 -2.98
C GLU A 150 11.45 19.04 -1.80
N ILE A 151 10.14 19.15 -2.07
CA ILE A 151 9.13 19.33 -1.03
C ILE A 151 9.14 18.18 -0.01
N VAL A 152 9.19 16.93 -0.49
CA VAL A 152 9.24 15.76 0.39
C VAL A 152 10.52 15.75 1.22
N THR A 153 11.66 16.07 0.61
CA THR A 153 12.94 16.16 1.27
C THR A 153 12.92 17.23 2.36
N ASP A 154 12.38 18.41 2.09
CA ASP A 154 12.24 19.49 3.05
C ASP A 154 11.37 19.11 4.25
N CYS A 155 10.26 18.41 4.01
CA CYS A 155 9.42 17.91 5.10
C CYS A 155 10.18 16.93 5.99
N ILE A 156 10.93 16.00 5.40
CA ILE A 156 11.76 15.03 6.14
C ILE A 156 12.84 15.76 6.95
N HIS A 157 13.49 16.79 6.36
CA HIS A 157 14.48 17.61 7.05
C HIS A 157 13.89 18.37 8.24
N LYS A 158 12.68 18.93 8.13
CA LYS A 158 12.00 19.59 9.25
C LYS A 158 11.74 18.63 10.41
N ILE A 159 11.33 17.40 10.12
CA ILE A 159 11.18 16.37 11.16
C ILE A 159 12.54 16.09 11.84
N ARG A 160 13.61 15.96 11.07
CA ARG A 160 14.97 15.74 11.62
C ARG A 160 15.40 16.87 12.54
N ILE A 161 15.22 18.13 12.13
CA ILE A 161 15.55 19.30 12.94
C ILE A 161 14.85 19.24 14.31
N GLU A 162 13.57 18.89 14.34
CA GLU A 162 12.81 18.76 15.59
C GLU A 162 13.32 17.59 16.46
N LEU A 163 13.80 16.50 15.86
CA LEU A 163 14.37 15.37 16.60
C LEU A 163 15.75 15.65 17.17
N GLU A 164 16.52 16.53 16.53
CA GLU A 164 17.85 16.97 16.99
C GLU A 164 17.76 18.08 18.05
N HIS A 165 16.61 18.74 18.20
CA HIS A 165 16.34 19.72 19.25
C HIS A 165 16.12 19.05 20.62
N PRO A 166 16.49 19.72 21.75
CA PRO A 166 16.12 19.26 23.09
C PRO A 166 14.59 19.10 23.20
N ILE A 167 14.15 17.95 23.73
CA ILE A 167 12.73 17.63 23.86
C ILE A 167 12.05 18.60 24.83
N ASP A 168 10.96 19.24 24.36
CA ASP A 168 10.11 20.13 25.15
C ASP A 168 8.62 19.78 25.01
N LYS A 169 7.74 20.56 25.64
CA LYS A 169 6.28 20.34 25.60
C LYS A 169 5.65 20.50 24.21
N HIS A 170 6.35 21.10 23.25
CA HIS A 170 5.87 21.33 21.88
C HIS A 170 6.40 20.30 20.88
N SER A 171 7.52 19.63 21.20
CA SER A 171 8.23 18.72 20.29
C SER A 171 7.31 17.67 19.68
N LYS A 172 6.52 16.96 20.49
CA LYS A 172 5.57 15.96 19.97
C LYS A 172 4.60 16.56 18.94
N GLN A 173 4.05 17.74 19.23
CA GLN A 173 3.08 18.39 18.35
C GLN A 173 3.71 18.83 17.03
N LEU A 174 4.92 19.41 17.08
CA LEU A 174 5.65 19.85 15.89
C LEU A 174 6.05 18.68 15.01
N ILE A 175 6.59 17.60 15.60
CA ILE A 175 6.92 16.36 14.87
C ILE A 175 5.68 15.79 14.17
N VAL A 176 4.56 15.62 14.90
CA VAL A 176 3.34 15.05 14.33
C VAL A 176 2.77 15.92 13.21
N ARG A 177 2.79 17.25 13.35
CA ARG A 177 2.32 18.16 12.30
C ARG A 177 3.21 18.13 11.04
N ASN A 178 4.52 18.00 11.20
CA ASN A 178 5.43 17.86 10.07
C ASN A 178 5.22 16.51 9.36
N ILE A 179 4.94 15.42 10.10
CA ILE A 179 4.56 14.13 9.51
C ILE A 179 3.23 14.27 8.76
N GLU A 180 2.21 14.87 9.37
CA GLU A 180 0.91 15.09 8.75
C GLU A 180 1.04 15.88 7.44
N LEU A 181 1.82 16.98 7.44
CA LEU A 181 2.11 17.76 6.24
C LEU A 181 2.81 16.94 5.15
N LEU A 182 3.78 16.11 5.52
CA LEU A 182 4.45 15.21 4.59
C LEU A 182 3.46 14.24 3.94
N LEU A 183 2.57 13.64 4.73
CA LEU A 183 1.55 12.71 4.24
C LEU A 183 0.52 13.40 3.35
N ASP A 184 0.12 14.63 3.66
CA ASP A 184 -0.78 15.44 2.83
C ASP A 184 -0.17 15.76 1.46
N TYR A 185 1.13 16.08 1.41
CA TYR A 185 1.84 16.23 0.14
C TYR A 185 1.87 14.92 -0.66
N CYS A 186 2.15 13.79 -0.02
CA CYS A 186 2.11 12.49 -0.68
C CYS A 186 0.72 12.19 -1.26
N MET A 187 -0.35 12.47 -0.51
CA MET A 187 -1.73 12.35 -0.99
C MET A 187 -1.96 13.18 -2.26
N ARG A 188 -1.60 14.45 -2.23
CA ARG A 188 -1.69 15.37 -3.38
C ARG A 188 -0.93 14.84 -4.60
N PHE A 189 0.27 14.30 -4.39
CA PHE A 189 1.09 13.81 -5.48
C PHE A 189 0.57 12.48 -6.05
N TYR A 190 -0.03 11.61 -5.24
CA TYR A 190 -0.78 10.45 -5.71
C TYR A 190 -1.99 10.88 -6.58
N GLU A 191 -2.74 11.88 -6.15
CA GLU A 191 -3.86 12.42 -6.95
C GLU A 191 -3.37 12.94 -8.31
N ARG A 192 -2.26 13.67 -8.36
CA ARG A 192 -1.62 14.09 -9.62
C ARG A 192 -1.20 12.87 -10.44
N GLN A 193 -0.59 11.84 -9.83
CA GLN A 193 -0.16 10.63 -10.51
C GLN A 193 -1.33 9.88 -11.16
N PHE A 194 -2.49 9.79 -10.50
CA PHE A 194 -3.71 9.25 -11.10
C PHE A 194 -4.14 10.04 -12.33
N ILE A 195 -4.09 11.38 -12.28
CA ILE A 195 -4.45 12.23 -13.42
C ILE A 195 -3.48 12.04 -14.59
N THR A 196 -2.17 12.00 -14.34
CA THR A 196 -1.17 11.90 -15.41
C THR A 196 -1.10 10.51 -16.06
N ARG A 197 -1.60 9.46 -15.39
CA ARG A 197 -1.71 8.09 -15.91
C ARG A 197 -3.05 7.81 -16.57
N ASN A 198 -3.79 8.82 -17.01
CA ASN A 198 -5.16 8.74 -17.50
C ASN A 198 -5.38 7.60 -18.54
N GLN A 199 -4.47 7.41 -19.50
CA GLN A 199 -4.65 6.34 -20.50
C GLN A 199 -4.56 4.95 -19.86
N ALA A 200 -3.55 4.68 -19.03
CA ALA A 200 -3.41 3.41 -18.32
C ALA A 200 -4.59 3.16 -17.36
N ASN A 201 -5.10 4.20 -16.73
CA ASN A 201 -6.26 4.11 -15.86
C ASN A 201 -7.52 3.74 -16.63
N LYS A 202 -7.74 4.35 -17.81
CA LYS A 202 -8.88 3.99 -18.69
C LYS A 202 -8.80 2.54 -19.13
N ASP A 203 -7.63 2.04 -19.47
CA ASP A 203 -7.43 0.63 -19.85
C ASP A 203 -7.79 -0.31 -18.68
N ILE A 204 -7.50 0.09 -17.43
CA ILE A 204 -7.89 -0.67 -16.24
C ILE A 204 -9.41 -0.67 -16.06
N ILE A 205 -10.09 0.46 -16.30
CA ILE A 205 -11.55 0.54 -16.18
C ILE A 205 -12.21 -0.33 -17.24
N VAL A 206 -11.80 -0.23 -18.50
CA VAL A 206 -12.31 -1.07 -19.57
C VAL A 206 -12.12 -2.56 -19.25
N LYS A 207 -10.95 -2.92 -18.73
CA LYS A 207 -10.67 -4.28 -18.27
C LYS A 207 -11.57 -4.70 -17.12
N PHE A 208 -11.82 -3.79 -16.17
CA PHE A 208 -12.72 -4.05 -15.03
C PHE A 208 -14.15 -4.31 -15.50
N GLU A 209 -14.67 -3.48 -16.40
CA GLU A 209 -16.00 -3.65 -17.00
C GLU A 209 -16.12 -4.99 -17.72
N GLN A 210 -15.12 -5.35 -18.54
CA GLN A 210 -15.07 -6.63 -19.22
C GLN A 210 -15.08 -7.81 -18.23
N LEU A 211 -14.22 -7.77 -17.20
CA LEU A 211 -14.16 -8.81 -16.17
C LEU A 211 -15.45 -8.92 -15.38
N LEU A 212 -16.14 -7.80 -15.14
CA LEU A 212 -17.40 -7.77 -14.43
C LEU A 212 -18.52 -8.40 -15.27
N ASP A 213 -18.56 -8.11 -16.58
CA ASP A 213 -19.49 -8.74 -17.49
C ASP A 213 -19.21 -10.25 -17.65
N GLU A 214 -17.94 -10.65 -17.84
CA GLU A 214 -17.53 -12.05 -17.91
C GLU A 214 -17.90 -12.83 -16.64
N TYR A 215 -17.81 -12.21 -15.46
CA TYR A 215 -18.14 -12.82 -14.18
C TYR A 215 -19.60 -13.35 -14.18
N PHE A 216 -20.53 -12.56 -14.70
CA PHE A 216 -21.93 -12.91 -14.75
C PHE A 216 -22.31 -13.75 -15.98
N GLN A 217 -21.68 -13.52 -17.14
CA GLN A 217 -21.92 -14.32 -18.35
C GLN A 217 -21.43 -15.77 -18.21
N ASN A 218 -20.27 -15.97 -17.59
CA ASN A 218 -19.69 -17.29 -17.35
C ASN A 218 -20.24 -17.97 -16.09
N GLN A 219 -21.31 -17.42 -15.49
CA GLN A 219 -22.00 -17.96 -14.34
C GLN A 219 -21.09 -18.15 -13.09
N VAL A 220 -19.96 -17.42 -13.01
CA VAL A 220 -19.05 -17.48 -11.87
C VAL A 220 -19.76 -17.10 -10.58
N ALA A 221 -20.74 -16.18 -10.66
CA ALA A 221 -21.56 -15.76 -9.53
C ALA A 221 -22.31 -16.93 -8.86
N ILE A 222 -22.68 -17.98 -9.59
CA ILE A 222 -23.39 -19.14 -9.04
C ILE A 222 -22.48 -19.97 -8.11
N THR A 223 -21.20 -20.07 -8.42
CA THR A 223 -20.23 -20.87 -7.67
C THR A 223 -19.48 -20.06 -6.61
N GLU A 224 -19.06 -18.85 -6.96
CA GLU A 224 -18.21 -18.00 -6.11
C GLU A 224 -19.03 -16.97 -5.30
N GLY A 225 -20.32 -16.80 -5.63
CA GLY A 225 -21.18 -15.79 -5.00
C GLY A 225 -21.01 -14.40 -5.60
N LEU A 226 -21.33 -13.37 -4.82
CA LEU A 226 -21.18 -11.97 -5.23
C LEU A 226 -19.71 -11.60 -5.44
N PRO A 227 -19.37 -10.90 -6.55
CA PRO A 227 -18.00 -10.51 -6.81
C PRO A 227 -17.50 -9.48 -5.79
N SER A 228 -16.25 -9.65 -5.36
CA SER A 228 -15.58 -8.72 -4.45
C SER A 228 -14.66 -7.75 -5.20
N VAL A 229 -14.41 -6.58 -4.62
CA VAL A 229 -13.41 -5.62 -5.13
C VAL A 229 -12.04 -6.29 -5.24
N LYS A 230 -11.69 -7.14 -4.27
CA LYS A 230 -10.43 -7.88 -4.26
C LYS A 230 -10.28 -8.79 -5.48
N TYR A 231 -11.34 -9.50 -5.88
CA TYR A 231 -11.31 -10.36 -7.07
C TYR A 231 -10.87 -9.60 -8.33
N PHE A 232 -11.43 -8.41 -8.57
CA PHE A 232 -11.09 -7.60 -9.73
C PHE A 232 -9.72 -6.94 -9.61
N ALA A 233 -9.35 -6.48 -8.43
CA ALA A 233 -8.03 -5.94 -8.15
C ALA A 233 -6.94 -6.97 -8.44
N ASP A 234 -7.09 -8.22 -7.95
CA ASP A 234 -6.16 -9.32 -8.20
C ASP A 234 -6.03 -9.62 -9.71
N LYS A 235 -7.15 -9.59 -10.47
CA LYS A 235 -7.16 -9.76 -11.93
C LYS A 235 -6.52 -8.59 -12.69
N ALA A 236 -6.58 -7.39 -12.11
CA ALA A 236 -5.90 -6.21 -12.64
C ALA A 236 -4.43 -6.12 -12.20
N CYS A 237 -3.94 -7.05 -11.37
CA CYS A 237 -2.61 -7.02 -10.74
C CYS A 237 -2.36 -5.77 -9.89
N LEU A 238 -3.40 -5.30 -9.19
CA LEU A 238 -3.38 -4.13 -8.33
C LEU A 238 -3.78 -4.50 -6.89
N SER A 239 -3.36 -3.69 -5.92
CA SER A 239 -3.89 -3.79 -4.57
C SER A 239 -5.37 -3.37 -4.53
N PRO A 240 -6.21 -3.96 -3.64
CA PRO A 240 -7.62 -3.59 -3.55
C PRO A 240 -7.83 -2.10 -3.23
N ASN A 241 -6.94 -1.49 -2.45
CA ASN A 241 -7.04 -0.08 -2.10
C ASN A 241 -6.70 0.84 -3.27
N TYR A 242 -5.57 0.59 -3.97
CA TYR A 242 -5.22 1.35 -5.17
C TYR A 242 -6.29 1.22 -6.25
N PHE A 243 -6.77 0.00 -6.49
CA PHE A 243 -7.85 -0.27 -7.43
C PHE A 243 -9.13 0.50 -7.05
N GLY A 244 -9.51 0.46 -5.76
CA GLY A 244 -10.68 1.18 -5.25
C GLY A 244 -10.58 2.70 -5.43
N ASP A 245 -9.42 3.28 -5.11
CA ASP A 245 -9.15 4.72 -5.26
C ASP A 245 -9.14 5.13 -6.74
N LEU A 246 -8.55 4.29 -7.62
CA LEU A 246 -8.56 4.49 -9.06
C LEU A 246 -10.00 4.52 -9.61
N ILE A 247 -10.81 3.49 -9.32
CA ILE A 247 -12.20 3.42 -9.79
C ILE A 247 -12.99 4.63 -9.27
N LYS A 248 -12.86 4.99 -8.00
CA LYS A 248 -13.55 6.14 -7.42
C LYS A 248 -13.15 7.45 -8.09
N LYS A 249 -11.86 7.63 -8.40
CA LYS A 249 -11.36 8.83 -9.06
C LYS A 249 -11.93 8.98 -10.48
N GLU A 250 -11.95 7.92 -11.24
CA GLU A 250 -12.34 7.94 -12.65
C GLU A 250 -13.85 7.91 -12.86
N THR A 251 -14.60 7.23 -11.98
CA THR A 251 -16.06 7.03 -12.15
C THR A 251 -16.92 7.84 -11.19
N GLY A 252 -16.33 8.42 -10.16
CA GLY A 252 -17.03 9.09 -9.07
C GLY A 252 -17.72 8.14 -8.08
N LYS A 253 -17.70 6.81 -8.34
CA LYS A 253 -18.29 5.76 -7.49
C LYS A 253 -17.20 4.89 -6.90
N THR A 254 -17.38 4.40 -5.68
CA THR A 254 -16.51 3.35 -5.15
C THR A 254 -16.63 2.09 -6.01
N ALA A 255 -15.58 1.28 -6.05
CA ALA A 255 -15.61 0.01 -6.80
C ALA A 255 -16.77 -0.90 -6.35
N GLN A 256 -17.09 -0.90 -5.04
CA GLN A 256 -18.23 -1.65 -4.51
C GLN A 256 -19.57 -1.11 -5.02
N GLU A 257 -19.78 0.20 -5.04
CA GLU A 257 -20.98 0.83 -5.60
C GLU A 257 -21.10 0.56 -7.10
N TYR A 258 -19.99 0.56 -7.84
CA TYR A 258 -19.97 0.25 -9.26
C TYR A 258 -20.45 -1.19 -9.53
N ILE A 259 -19.93 -2.16 -8.78
CA ILE A 259 -20.36 -3.56 -8.85
C ILE A 259 -21.85 -3.69 -8.52
N GLN A 260 -22.32 -3.04 -7.46
CA GLN A 260 -23.73 -3.06 -7.06
C GLN A 260 -24.66 -2.47 -8.15
N CYS A 261 -24.27 -1.35 -8.75
CA CYS A 261 -25.03 -0.78 -9.87
C CYS A 261 -25.17 -1.78 -11.02
N ARG A 262 -24.07 -2.46 -11.39
CA ARG A 262 -24.11 -3.45 -12.50
C ARG A 262 -25.01 -4.64 -12.17
N ILE A 263 -24.98 -5.14 -10.93
CA ILE A 263 -25.86 -6.21 -10.45
C ILE A 263 -27.34 -5.78 -10.57
N ILE A 264 -27.67 -4.54 -10.19
CA ILE A 264 -29.03 -4.01 -10.28
C ILE A 264 -29.49 -3.92 -11.75
N GLU A 265 -28.62 -3.48 -12.66
CA GLU A 265 -28.92 -3.40 -14.10
C GLU A 265 -29.20 -4.79 -14.67
N LEU A 266 -28.33 -5.76 -14.43
CA LEU A 266 -28.52 -7.15 -14.84
C LEU A 266 -29.80 -7.77 -14.25
N ALA A 267 -30.09 -7.46 -12.99
CA ALA A 267 -31.32 -7.92 -12.36
C ALA A 267 -32.57 -7.37 -13.05
N LYS A 268 -32.57 -6.08 -13.40
CA LYS A 268 -33.69 -5.46 -14.14
C LYS A 268 -33.88 -6.12 -15.50
N GLU A 269 -32.79 -6.33 -16.25
CA GLU A 269 -32.83 -6.98 -17.57
C GLU A 269 -33.47 -8.36 -17.45
N ARG A 270 -32.99 -9.24 -16.55
CA ARG A 270 -33.50 -10.62 -16.38
C ARG A 270 -34.94 -10.69 -15.86
N ILE A 271 -35.34 -9.78 -14.95
CA ILE A 271 -36.70 -9.72 -14.44
C ILE A 271 -37.69 -9.28 -15.56
N LEU A 272 -37.29 -8.31 -16.39
CA LEU A 272 -38.10 -7.80 -17.49
C LEU A 272 -38.30 -8.84 -18.62
N GLU A 273 -37.34 -9.75 -18.82
CA GLU A 273 -37.49 -10.88 -19.74
C GLU A 273 -38.64 -11.84 -19.35
N GLY A 274 -39.03 -11.83 -18.07
CA GLY A 274 -40.20 -12.56 -17.58
C GLY A 274 -40.06 -14.09 -17.55
N VAL A 275 -38.87 -14.62 -17.81
CA VAL A 275 -38.63 -16.08 -17.90
C VAL A 275 -38.37 -16.67 -16.51
N GLN A 276 -37.84 -15.88 -15.59
CA GLN A 276 -37.35 -16.32 -14.28
C GLN A 276 -38.08 -15.62 -13.13
N THR A 277 -38.20 -16.31 -12.01
CA THR A 277 -38.68 -15.69 -10.78
C THR A 277 -37.62 -14.81 -10.16
N VAL A 278 -38.00 -13.80 -9.37
CA VAL A 278 -37.08 -12.89 -8.65
C VAL A 278 -36.08 -13.68 -7.81
N SER A 279 -36.48 -14.79 -7.19
CA SER A 279 -35.58 -15.64 -6.40
C SER A 279 -34.57 -16.37 -7.29
N GLN A 280 -34.94 -16.82 -8.46
CA GLN A 280 -34.01 -17.46 -9.41
C GLN A 280 -32.96 -16.44 -9.89
N VAL A 281 -33.39 -15.24 -10.25
CA VAL A 281 -32.51 -14.14 -10.65
C VAL A 281 -31.52 -13.81 -9.50
N ALA A 282 -31.99 -13.76 -8.26
CA ALA A 282 -31.13 -13.51 -7.12
C ALA A 282 -30.03 -14.58 -6.95
N TYR A 283 -30.38 -15.87 -7.08
CA TYR A 283 -29.38 -16.96 -6.99
C TYR A 283 -28.37 -16.92 -8.14
N GLU A 284 -28.83 -16.67 -9.38
CA GLU A 284 -27.93 -16.57 -10.54
C GLU A 284 -26.97 -15.36 -10.47
N LEU A 285 -27.38 -14.29 -9.78
CA LEU A 285 -26.53 -13.14 -9.52
C LEU A 285 -25.60 -13.33 -8.31
N GLY A 286 -25.65 -14.52 -7.67
CA GLY A 286 -24.72 -14.88 -6.60
C GLY A 286 -25.20 -14.56 -5.19
N PHE A 287 -26.47 -14.22 -4.99
CA PHE A 287 -27.03 -14.03 -3.65
C PHE A 287 -27.33 -15.39 -3.00
N GLN A 288 -26.79 -15.64 -1.83
CA GLN A 288 -27.15 -16.83 -1.04
C GLN A 288 -28.59 -16.81 -0.52
N TYR A 289 -29.12 -15.60 -0.29
CA TYR A 289 -30.46 -15.37 0.25
C TYR A 289 -31.18 -14.31 -0.57
N PRO A 290 -32.33 -14.62 -1.20
CA PRO A 290 -33.12 -13.67 -2.01
C PRO A 290 -33.55 -12.40 -1.26
N GLN A 291 -33.69 -12.44 0.08
CA GLN A 291 -34.00 -11.28 0.88
C GLN A 291 -32.89 -10.22 0.89
N HIS A 292 -31.62 -10.62 0.73
CA HIS A 292 -30.52 -9.66 0.60
C HIS A 292 -30.57 -8.97 -0.77
N PHE A 293 -30.93 -9.70 -1.80
CA PHE A 293 -31.19 -9.12 -3.12
C PHE A 293 -32.32 -8.09 -3.08
N SER A 294 -33.46 -8.41 -2.45
CA SER A 294 -34.63 -7.49 -2.33
C SER A 294 -34.33 -6.22 -1.53
N ARG A 295 -33.27 -6.19 -0.72
CA ARG A 295 -32.82 -4.98 -0.03
C ARG A 295 -31.89 -4.12 -0.85
N LEU A 296 -31.18 -4.71 -1.79
CA LEU A 296 -30.27 -4.01 -2.68
C LEU A 296 -31.02 -3.44 -3.90
N PHE A 297 -31.98 -4.21 -4.42
CA PHE A 297 -32.84 -3.86 -5.56
C PHE A 297 -33.98 -2.91 -5.17
#